data_156baa0204b96c9426cb14fc30eea3b0
#
_entry.id   156baa0204b96c9426cb14fc30eea3b0
#
_cell.length_a   1.000
_cell.length_b   1.000
_cell.length_c   1.000
_cell.angle_alpha   90.00
_cell.angle_beta   90.00
_cell.angle_gamma   90.00
#
_symmetry.space_group_name_H-M   'P 1'
#
loop_
_entity.id
_entity.type
_entity.pdbx_description
1 polymer ?
#
loop_
_entity_poly.entity_id
_entity_poly.type
_entity_poly.pdbx_seq_one_letter_code
_entity_poly.pdbx_strand_id
1 'polypeptide(L)'
;TPLYSSAASDVYKRQALLNTHALAADPVASAPAVQGEAQPQPLLHSINSPTTPPEIAATAYIVTDLHSKQTLASNNADAPIEPAALTQMMTAYLAFKALENGTLEASQMLTVSNAAWKVEGSRMFLDPKVPVSVSSLIKGTTIQSANDAAITLAEAIGNGSIDEFVKQMNEEAKRLGMKHTHFNNCLLYTSPSPRDRTR
;
A
#
# COMPACT_ATOMS: atom_id res chain seq x y z
N THR A 1 20.46 -26.95 -11.81
CA THR A 1 20.35 -25.87 -12.81
C THR A 1 18.96 -25.24 -12.66
N PRO A 2 18.84 -23.97 -12.26
CA PRO A 2 17.52 -23.37 -12.04
C PRO A 2 16.92 -22.84 -13.34
N LEU A 3 15.72 -23.29 -13.65
CA LEU A 3 14.93 -22.95 -14.85
C LEU A 3 14.13 -21.63 -14.74
N TYR A 4 14.52 -20.70 -13.89
CA TYR A 4 13.76 -19.45 -13.66
C TYR A 4 14.39 -18.17 -14.25
N SER A 5 15.47 -18.26 -15.03
CA SER A 5 16.21 -17.08 -15.49
C SER A 5 15.81 -16.57 -16.89
N SER A 6 15.03 -17.31 -17.66
CA SER A 6 14.81 -16.96 -19.09
C SER A 6 13.57 -16.10 -19.34
N ALA A 7 12.47 -16.31 -18.64
CA ALA A 7 11.21 -15.62 -18.90
C ALA A 7 11.21 -14.12 -18.54
N ALA A 8 11.88 -13.73 -17.46
CA ALA A 8 11.97 -12.32 -17.05
C ALA A 8 12.84 -11.50 -18.00
N SER A 9 13.91 -12.10 -18.54
CA SER A 9 14.80 -11.46 -19.50
C SER A 9 14.14 -11.17 -20.86
N ASP A 10 13.20 -12.01 -21.27
CA ASP A 10 12.51 -11.86 -22.56
C ASP A 10 11.40 -10.79 -22.53
N VAL A 11 10.80 -10.55 -21.38
CA VAL A 11 9.81 -9.46 -21.21
C VAL A 11 10.49 -8.09 -21.30
N TYR A 12 11.65 -7.90 -20.70
CA TYR A 12 12.41 -6.65 -20.78
C TYR A 12 12.99 -6.40 -22.17
N LYS A 13 13.42 -7.44 -22.89
CA LYS A 13 13.93 -7.30 -24.28
C LYS A 13 12.84 -6.93 -25.27
N ARG A 14 11.60 -7.40 -25.08
CA ARG A 14 10.47 -7.05 -25.96
C ARG A 14 10.00 -5.61 -25.73
N GLN A 15 10.10 -5.08 -24.52
CA GLN A 15 9.74 -3.69 -24.21
C GLN A 15 10.75 -2.68 -24.78
N ALA A 16 12.03 -3.05 -24.86
CA ALA A 16 13.08 -2.22 -25.48
C ALA A 16 12.95 -2.13 -27.01
N LEU A 17 12.42 -3.15 -27.66
CA LEU A 17 12.24 -3.19 -29.12
C LEU A 17 11.03 -2.40 -29.63
N LEU A 18 10.06 -2.07 -28.76
CA LEU A 18 8.88 -1.29 -29.13
C LEU A 18 9.11 0.23 -29.13
N ASN A 19 10.23 0.70 -28.55
CA ASN A 19 10.55 2.14 -28.45
C ASN A 19 11.50 2.66 -29.56
N THR A 20 11.91 1.84 -30.52
CA THR A 20 12.88 2.26 -31.57
C THR A 20 12.28 2.49 -32.95
N HIS A 21 10.94 2.53 -33.08
CA HIS A 21 10.27 2.73 -34.38
C HIS A 21 9.51 4.06 -34.50
N ALA A 22 9.97 5.11 -33.88
CA ALA A 22 9.41 6.43 -34.07
C ALA A 22 10.50 7.48 -34.36
N LEU A 23 11.07 7.45 -35.54
CA LEU A 23 11.80 8.57 -36.16
C LEU A 23 12.08 8.27 -37.65
N ALA A 24 11.06 8.43 -38.46
CA ALA A 24 11.24 8.76 -39.88
C ALA A 24 10.20 9.83 -40.21
N ALA A 25 10.68 11.08 -40.30
CA ALA A 25 9.86 12.21 -40.72
C ALA A 25 9.91 12.31 -42.24
N ASP A 26 8.78 12.16 -42.90
CA ASP A 26 8.58 12.55 -44.28
C ASP A 26 8.13 14.03 -44.37
N PRO A 27 8.48 14.77 -45.43
CA PRO A 27 8.30 16.23 -45.49
C PRO A 27 6.86 16.62 -45.75
N VAL A 28 6.41 17.59 -44.99
CA VAL A 28 5.08 18.16 -44.97
C VAL A 28 4.73 18.91 -46.25
N ALA A 29 3.62 18.51 -46.91
CA ALA A 29 2.90 19.32 -47.87
C ALA A 29 2.01 20.31 -47.09
N SER A 30 2.16 21.61 -47.40
CA SER A 30 1.41 22.70 -46.83
C SER A 30 -0.09 22.61 -47.08
N ALA A 31 -0.91 22.54 -46.07
CA ALA A 31 -2.35 22.70 -46.10
C ALA A 31 -2.78 24.08 -45.53
N PRO A 32 -3.88 24.64 -46.00
CA PRO A 32 -4.22 26.05 -45.75
C PRO A 32 -4.70 26.30 -44.32
N ALA A 33 -4.39 27.52 -43.84
CA ALA A 33 -4.77 28.04 -42.55
C ALA A 33 -6.28 28.02 -42.33
N VAL A 34 -6.76 27.21 -41.37
CA VAL A 34 -8.08 27.39 -40.79
C VAL A 34 -7.95 28.26 -39.55
N GLN A 35 -8.40 29.53 -39.71
CA GLN A 35 -8.59 30.44 -38.56
C GLN A 35 -9.81 29.96 -37.77
N GLY A 36 -9.60 29.68 -36.51
CA GLY A 36 -10.64 29.34 -35.56
C GLY A 36 -9.99 28.88 -34.27
N GLU A 37 -9.45 29.81 -33.47
CA GLU A 37 -9.06 29.57 -32.10
C GLU A 37 -10.31 29.22 -31.30
N ALA A 38 -10.60 27.92 -31.19
CA ALA A 38 -11.42 27.42 -30.11
C ALA A 38 -10.54 27.38 -28.86
N GLN A 39 -10.68 28.35 -27.99
CA GLN A 39 -10.14 28.27 -26.63
C GLN A 39 -10.58 26.92 -26.02
N PRO A 40 -9.68 26.16 -25.39
CA PRO A 40 -10.08 25.00 -24.63
C PRO A 40 -10.93 25.50 -23.45
N GLN A 41 -12.24 25.37 -23.57
CA GLN A 41 -13.11 25.55 -22.43
C GLN A 41 -12.74 24.46 -21.41
N PRO A 42 -12.48 24.83 -20.14
CA PRO A 42 -12.35 23.82 -19.13
C PRO A 42 -13.65 23.03 -19.09
N LEU A 43 -13.56 21.71 -19.36
CA LEU A 43 -14.64 20.78 -19.16
C LEU A 43 -14.90 20.68 -17.65
N LEU A 44 -15.43 21.75 -17.07
CA LEU A 44 -16.15 21.69 -15.81
C LEU A 44 -17.44 20.92 -16.11
N HIS A 45 -17.32 19.61 -16.28
CA HIS A 45 -18.46 18.75 -16.07
C HIS A 45 -18.80 18.91 -14.60
N SER A 46 -19.81 19.71 -14.35
CA SER A 46 -20.50 19.77 -13.07
C SER A 46 -20.93 18.33 -12.75
N ILE A 47 -20.16 17.64 -11.91
CA ILE A 47 -20.50 16.34 -11.36
C ILE A 47 -21.59 16.51 -10.29
N ASN A 48 -22.68 17.17 -10.70
CA ASN A 48 -23.90 17.26 -9.91
C ASN A 48 -24.95 16.25 -10.37
N SER A 49 -24.57 15.20 -11.07
CA SER A 49 -25.43 14.02 -11.19
C SER A 49 -25.24 13.22 -9.90
N PRO A 50 -26.27 13.00 -9.12
CA PRO A 50 -26.23 12.03 -8.04
C PRO A 50 -26.13 10.64 -8.66
N THR A 51 -24.91 10.25 -9.01
CA THR A 51 -24.66 8.86 -9.42
C THR A 51 -24.89 8.04 -8.15
N THR A 52 -25.94 7.24 -8.16
CA THR A 52 -26.18 6.26 -7.11
C THR A 52 -24.90 5.43 -6.98
N PRO A 53 -24.28 5.34 -5.79
CA PRO A 53 -23.10 4.51 -5.60
C PRO A 53 -23.36 3.09 -6.07
N PRO A 54 -22.39 2.41 -6.70
CA PRO A 54 -22.56 1.03 -7.09
C PRO A 54 -22.87 0.17 -5.86
N GLU A 55 -23.74 -0.82 -6.03
CA GLU A 55 -24.01 -1.80 -4.99
C GLU A 55 -22.78 -2.66 -4.76
N ILE A 56 -22.14 -2.55 -3.59
CA ILE A 56 -20.95 -3.29 -3.23
C ILE A 56 -21.31 -4.26 -2.11
N ALA A 57 -20.98 -5.54 -2.29
CA ALA A 57 -21.17 -6.57 -1.27
C ALA A 57 -20.12 -6.44 -0.14
N ALA A 58 -20.16 -5.33 0.58
CA ALA A 58 -19.31 -5.03 1.72
C ALA A 58 -20.16 -4.60 2.92
N THR A 59 -19.78 -5.03 4.12
CA THR A 59 -20.44 -4.64 5.38
C THR A 59 -20.32 -3.15 5.63
N ALA A 60 -19.18 -2.57 5.32
CA ALA A 60 -18.90 -1.15 5.43
C ALA A 60 -17.93 -0.71 4.34
N TYR A 61 -18.10 0.50 3.83
CA TYR A 61 -17.12 1.12 2.92
C TYR A 61 -17.20 2.64 2.99
N ILE A 62 -16.13 3.28 2.60
CA ILE A 62 -16.04 4.72 2.38
C ILE A 62 -15.14 4.99 1.16
N VAL A 63 -15.57 5.89 0.29
CA VAL A 63 -14.78 6.37 -0.86
C VAL A 63 -14.63 7.88 -0.71
N THR A 64 -13.40 8.35 -0.67
CA THR A 64 -13.07 9.76 -0.53
C THR A 64 -12.17 10.23 -1.67
N ASP A 65 -12.39 11.44 -2.13
CA ASP A 65 -11.45 12.10 -3.02
C ASP A 65 -10.24 12.64 -2.23
N LEU A 66 -9.04 12.27 -2.66
CA LEU A 66 -7.81 12.60 -1.94
C LEU A 66 -7.52 14.12 -1.95
N HIS A 67 -7.89 14.83 -3.00
CA HIS A 67 -7.58 16.26 -3.17
C HIS A 67 -8.62 17.14 -2.48
N SER A 68 -9.90 16.92 -2.80
CA SER A 68 -11.01 17.71 -2.23
C SER A 68 -11.39 17.27 -0.82
N LYS A 69 -10.94 16.08 -0.37
CA LYS A 69 -11.35 15.45 0.90
C LYS A 69 -12.85 15.15 1.01
N GLN A 70 -13.58 15.21 -0.12
CA GLN A 70 -15.00 14.91 -0.14
C GLN A 70 -15.25 13.40 -0.07
N THR A 71 -16.26 13.02 0.70
CA THR A 71 -16.77 11.64 0.67
C THR A 71 -17.68 11.49 -0.54
N LEU A 72 -17.29 10.64 -1.48
CA LEU A 72 -18.02 10.39 -2.71
C LEU A 72 -19.10 9.32 -2.52
N ALA A 73 -18.83 8.32 -1.67
CA ALA A 73 -19.76 7.27 -1.32
C ALA A 73 -19.41 6.67 0.04
N SER A 74 -20.39 6.23 0.79
CA SER A 74 -20.17 5.52 2.04
C SER A 74 -21.35 4.62 2.39
N ASN A 75 -21.06 3.55 3.09
CA ASN A 75 -22.07 2.69 3.72
C ASN A 75 -21.51 2.21 5.05
N ASN A 76 -22.26 2.38 6.13
CA ASN A 76 -21.87 1.99 7.48
C ASN A 76 -20.43 2.38 7.86
N ALA A 77 -19.95 3.56 7.42
CA ALA A 77 -18.56 3.98 7.55
C ALA A 77 -18.06 4.06 9.00
N ASP A 78 -18.98 4.28 9.95
CA ASP A 78 -18.72 4.36 11.39
C ASP A 78 -19.00 3.04 12.12
N ALA A 79 -19.39 1.99 11.41
CA ALA A 79 -19.64 0.69 12.03
C ALA A 79 -18.33 0.07 12.55
N PRO A 80 -18.34 -0.52 13.76
CA PRO A 80 -17.21 -1.30 14.24
C PRO A 80 -16.96 -2.50 13.34
N ILE A 81 -15.73 -2.62 12.83
CA ILE A 81 -15.31 -3.74 11.99
C ILE A 81 -13.98 -4.30 12.50
N GLU A 82 -13.72 -5.57 12.23
CA GLU A 82 -12.40 -6.14 12.42
C GLU A 82 -11.53 -5.65 11.25
N PRO A 83 -10.41 -4.92 11.52
CA PRO A 83 -9.66 -4.25 10.45
C PRO A 83 -8.89 -5.21 9.56
N ALA A 84 -8.58 -6.42 10.02
CA ALA A 84 -7.85 -7.44 9.26
C ALA A 84 -6.65 -6.84 8.46
N ALA A 85 -6.69 -6.90 7.14
CA ALA A 85 -5.65 -6.35 6.27
C ALA A 85 -5.39 -4.85 6.47
N LEU A 86 -6.38 -4.08 6.94
CA LEU A 86 -6.21 -2.65 7.23
C LEU A 86 -5.21 -2.40 8.37
N THR A 87 -5.01 -3.38 9.26
CA THR A 87 -3.96 -3.31 10.31
C THR A 87 -2.58 -3.05 9.71
N GLN A 88 -2.26 -3.70 8.60
CA GLN A 88 -0.96 -3.54 7.93
C GLN A 88 -0.80 -2.17 7.27
N MET A 89 -1.86 -1.41 7.05
CA MET A 89 -1.75 0.00 6.63
C MET A 89 -1.05 0.83 7.70
N MET A 90 -1.37 0.61 8.99
CA MET A 90 -0.68 1.29 10.09
C MET A 90 0.78 0.82 10.21
N THR A 91 1.04 -0.47 10.01
CA THR A 91 2.41 -1.01 9.98
C THR A 91 3.25 -0.35 8.87
N ALA A 92 2.71 -0.26 7.65
CA ALA A 92 3.37 0.40 6.55
C ALA A 92 3.54 1.91 6.80
N TYR A 93 2.53 2.57 7.35
CA TYR A 93 2.58 3.98 7.67
C TYR A 93 3.70 4.30 8.68
N LEU A 94 3.84 3.53 9.75
CA LEU A 94 4.93 3.69 10.70
C LEU A 94 6.29 3.38 10.09
N ALA A 95 6.37 2.43 9.15
CA ALA A 95 7.61 2.17 8.41
C ALA A 95 7.99 3.36 7.52
N PHE A 96 7.04 4.00 6.84
CA PHE A 96 7.29 5.24 6.09
C PHE A 96 7.72 6.39 7.00
N LYS A 97 7.11 6.54 8.18
CA LYS A 97 7.54 7.53 9.17
C LYS A 97 8.97 7.27 9.66
N ALA A 98 9.33 6.00 9.85
CA ALA A 98 10.68 5.62 10.25
C ALA A 98 11.72 5.94 9.15
N LEU A 99 11.34 5.84 7.87
CA LEU A 99 12.17 6.30 6.76
C LEU A 99 12.27 7.83 6.73
N GLU A 100 11.16 8.53 6.92
CA GLU A 100 11.09 10.00 6.87
C GLU A 100 11.94 10.64 7.98
N ASN A 101 11.91 10.09 9.18
CA ASN A 101 12.67 10.59 10.32
C ASN A 101 14.09 10.02 10.43
N GLY A 102 14.51 9.17 9.50
CA GLY A 102 15.85 8.59 9.46
C GLY A 102 16.12 7.48 10.49
N THR A 103 15.09 6.96 11.17
CA THR A 103 15.22 5.80 12.09
C THR A 103 15.53 4.52 11.32
N LEU A 104 15.02 4.40 10.09
CA LEU A 104 15.32 3.35 9.13
C LEU A 104 15.82 3.96 7.82
N GLU A 105 16.62 3.21 7.08
CA GLU A 105 16.99 3.53 5.70
C GLU A 105 16.41 2.49 4.75
N ALA A 106 16.00 2.91 3.55
CA ALA A 106 15.38 2.01 2.56
C ALA A 106 16.28 0.85 2.13
N SER A 107 17.60 1.10 2.08
CA SER A 107 18.64 0.12 1.73
C SER A 107 19.13 -0.69 2.94
N GLN A 108 18.75 -0.30 4.16
CA GLN A 108 19.16 -1.01 5.38
C GLN A 108 18.72 -2.46 5.32
N MET A 109 19.64 -3.37 5.67
CA MET A 109 19.39 -4.81 5.68
C MET A 109 18.97 -5.24 7.08
N LEU A 110 17.83 -5.88 7.22
CA LEU A 110 17.29 -6.39 8.47
C LEU A 110 17.38 -7.92 8.52
N THR A 111 17.72 -8.44 9.69
CA THR A 111 17.70 -9.88 9.95
C THR A 111 16.28 -10.31 10.31
N VAL A 112 15.84 -11.42 9.72
CA VAL A 112 14.53 -12.00 9.96
C VAL A 112 14.56 -12.83 11.24
N SER A 113 13.66 -12.55 12.17
CA SER A 113 13.55 -13.31 13.41
C SER A 113 12.90 -14.69 13.20
N ASN A 114 13.08 -15.59 14.18
CA ASN A 114 12.36 -16.85 14.19
C ASN A 114 10.83 -16.66 14.31
N ALA A 115 10.38 -15.59 14.95
CA ALA A 115 8.96 -15.26 15.04
C ALA A 115 8.41 -14.86 13.67
N ALA A 116 9.11 -13.99 12.95
CA ALA A 116 8.75 -13.60 11.59
C ALA A 116 8.76 -14.81 10.63
N TRP A 117 9.79 -15.65 10.71
CA TRP A 117 9.91 -16.83 9.84
C TRP A 117 8.79 -17.86 10.04
N LYS A 118 8.34 -18.06 11.28
CA LYS A 118 7.31 -19.06 11.62
C LYS A 118 5.89 -18.56 11.52
N VAL A 119 5.68 -17.26 11.26
CA VAL A 119 4.34 -16.70 11.19
C VAL A 119 3.51 -17.36 10.09
N GLU A 120 2.23 -17.54 10.38
CA GLU A 120 1.27 -18.13 9.43
C GLU A 120 0.63 -17.05 8.53
N GLY A 121 -0.10 -17.52 7.52
CA GLY A 121 -0.82 -16.65 6.57
C GLY A 121 0.01 -16.25 5.37
N SER A 122 -0.28 -15.08 4.80
CA SER A 122 0.46 -14.55 3.65
C SER A 122 1.90 -14.22 4.02
N ARG A 123 2.86 -14.66 3.21
CA ARG A 123 4.30 -14.52 3.49
C ARG A 123 5.09 -14.28 2.22
N MET A 124 6.22 -13.58 2.35
CA MET A 124 7.28 -13.53 1.35
C MET A 124 8.21 -14.75 1.40
N PHE A 125 8.03 -15.64 2.39
CA PHE A 125 8.91 -16.78 2.66
C PHE A 125 10.35 -16.37 2.96
N LEU A 126 10.49 -15.41 3.88
CA LEU A 126 11.79 -14.89 4.31
C LEU A 126 12.60 -15.98 5.03
N ASP A 127 13.93 -15.99 4.77
CA ASP A 127 14.88 -16.92 5.43
C ASP A 127 15.63 -16.14 6.52
N PRO A 128 15.67 -16.63 7.78
CA PRO A 128 16.43 -16.00 8.87
C PRO A 128 17.93 -15.88 8.59
N LYS A 129 18.47 -16.67 7.66
CA LYS A 129 19.89 -16.62 7.26
C LYS A 129 20.19 -15.54 6.20
N VAL A 130 19.16 -14.97 5.59
CA VAL A 130 19.30 -13.99 4.49
C VAL A 130 18.72 -12.66 4.92
N PRO A 131 19.55 -11.64 5.18
CA PRO A 131 19.04 -10.31 5.46
C PRO A 131 18.23 -9.73 4.30
N VAL A 132 17.22 -8.92 4.61
CA VAL A 132 16.30 -8.35 3.62
C VAL A 132 16.24 -6.84 3.77
N SER A 133 16.22 -6.10 2.66
CA SER A 133 16.17 -4.65 2.70
C SER A 133 14.81 -4.13 3.21
N VAL A 134 14.84 -3.03 3.94
CA VAL A 134 13.62 -2.33 4.42
C VAL A 134 12.67 -2.04 3.25
N SER A 135 13.18 -1.60 2.11
CA SER A 135 12.36 -1.33 0.94
C SER A 135 11.62 -2.58 0.41
N SER A 136 12.27 -3.76 0.45
CA SER A 136 11.64 -5.03 0.05
C SER A 136 10.57 -5.46 1.06
N LEU A 137 10.82 -5.27 2.35
CA LEU A 137 9.87 -5.59 3.42
C LEU A 137 8.61 -4.70 3.33
N ILE A 138 8.78 -3.40 3.08
CA ILE A 138 7.65 -2.49 2.87
C ILE A 138 6.81 -2.93 1.67
N LYS A 139 7.45 -3.27 0.54
CA LYS A 139 6.74 -3.80 -0.64
C LYS A 139 6.01 -5.11 -0.35
N GLY A 140 6.65 -6.02 0.40
CA GLY A 140 6.00 -7.27 0.81
C GLY A 140 4.78 -7.05 1.69
N THR A 141 4.88 -6.14 2.64
CA THR A 141 3.77 -5.79 3.53
C THR A 141 2.62 -5.10 2.77
N THR A 142 2.93 -4.17 1.86
CA THR A 142 1.90 -3.35 1.19
C THR A 142 1.28 -4.02 -0.03
N ILE A 143 2.03 -4.82 -0.79
CA ILE A 143 1.57 -5.43 -2.04
C ILE A 143 1.03 -6.84 -1.80
N GLN A 144 1.76 -7.63 -0.99
CA GLN A 144 1.47 -9.04 -0.75
C GLN A 144 0.79 -9.30 0.60
N SER A 145 0.66 -8.27 1.45
CA SER A 145 0.18 -8.41 2.83
C SER A 145 0.97 -9.46 3.62
N ALA A 146 2.29 -9.50 3.42
CA ALA A 146 3.18 -10.51 3.97
C ALA A 146 3.41 -10.31 5.47
N ASN A 147 2.98 -11.26 6.28
CA ASN A 147 3.07 -11.22 7.74
C ASN A 147 4.52 -11.30 8.24
N ASP A 148 5.39 -12.08 7.59
CA ASP A 148 6.81 -12.18 7.91
C ASP A 148 7.54 -10.84 7.69
N ALA A 149 7.21 -10.12 6.63
CA ALA A 149 7.72 -8.78 6.38
C ALA A 149 7.20 -7.77 7.41
N ALA A 150 5.91 -7.83 7.75
CA ALA A 150 5.30 -6.94 8.74
C ALA A 150 5.92 -7.11 10.13
N ILE A 151 6.17 -8.37 10.58
CA ILE A 151 6.85 -8.64 11.85
C ILE A 151 8.28 -8.11 11.83
N THR A 152 9.03 -8.37 10.76
CA THR A 152 10.43 -7.91 10.65
C THR A 152 10.52 -6.38 10.72
N LEU A 153 9.61 -5.66 10.08
CA LEU A 153 9.51 -4.21 10.19
C LEU A 153 9.12 -3.77 11.60
N ALA A 154 8.12 -4.43 12.19
CA ALA A 154 7.65 -4.12 13.54
C ALA A 154 8.74 -4.28 14.59
N GLU A 155 9.52 -5.36 14.54
CA GLU A 155 10.66 -5.59 15.42
C GLU A 155 11.74 -4.52 15.22
N ALA A 156 12.05 -4.14 13.98
CA ALA A 156 13.04 -3.11 13.70
C ALA A 156 12.65 -1.73 14.25
N ILE A 157 11.38 -1.34 14.10
CA ILE A 157 10.85 -0.05 14.56
C ILE A 157 10.62 -0.06 16.08
N GLY A 158 10.20 -1.20 16.62
CA GLY A 158 9.94 -1.40 18.06
C GLY A 158 11.19 -1.78 18.88
N ASN A 159 12.41 -1.55 18.35
CA ASN A 159 13.67 -1.87 19.04
C ASN A 159 13.76 -3.35 19.47
N GLY A 160 13.33 -4.27 18.63
CA GLY A 160 13.31 -5.70 18.87
C GLY A 160 12.05 -6.21 19.56
N SER A 161 11.06 -5.35 19.82
CA SER A 161 9.82 -5.72 20.52
C SER A 161 8.58 -5.41 19.66
N ILE A 162 7.78 -6.42 19.39
CA ILE A 162 6.47 -6.26 18.72
C ILE A 162 5.51 -5.47 19.64
N ASP A 163 5.56 -5.70 20.96
CA ASP A 163 4.68 -5.01 21.90
C ASP A 163 4.95 -3.50 21.92
N GLU A 164 6.22 -3.09 21.86
CA GLU A 164 6.58 -1.68 21.77
C GLU A 164 6.13 -1.07 20.44
N PHE A 165 6.21 -1.83 19.34
CA PHE A 165 5.66 -1.39 18.06
C PHE A 165 4.14 -1.22 18.12
N VAL A 166 3.41 -2.17 18.71
CA VAL A 166 1.94 -2.09 18.88
C VAL A 166 1.56 -0.88 19.75
N LYS A 167 2.34 -0.57 20.77
CA LYS A 167 2.15 0.65 21.55
C LYS A 167 2.30 1.90 20.68
N GLN A 168 3.32 1.95 19.81
CA GLN A 168 3.50 3.05 18.84
C GLN A 168 2.31 3.14 17.87
N MET A 169 1.78 1.99 17.38
CA MET A 169 0.56 1.99 16.54
C MET A 169 -0.62 2.65 17.25
N ASN A 170 -0.83 2.33 18.53
CA ASN A 170 -1.93 2.90 19.32
C ASN A 170 -1.72 4.38 19.67
N GLU A 171 -0.49 4.79 19.93
CA GLU A 171 -0.14 6.21 20.14
C GLU A 171 -0.38 7.02 18.85
N GLU A 172 0.01 6.47 17.71
CA GLU A 172 -0.22 7.11 16.42
C GLU A 172 -1.70 7.18 16.06
N ALA A 173 -2.48 6.12 16.33
CA ALA A 173 -3.92 6.14 16.17
C ALA A 173 -4.57 7.29 16.97
N LYS A 174 -4.16 7.49 18.22
CA LYS A 174 -4.62 8.62 19.04
C LYS A 174 -4.23 9.95 18.43
N ARG A 175 -2.98 10.09 17.95
CA ARG A 175 -2.48 11.32 17.31
C ARG A 175 -3.27 11.66 16.05
N LEU A 176 -3.67 10.65 15.27
CA LEU A 176 -4.50 10.78 14.07
C LEU A 176 -5.99 10.99 14.36
N GLY A 177 -6.40 11.00 15.64
CA GLY A 177 -7.80 11.17 16.02
C GLY A 177 -8.66 9.92 15.83
N MET A 178 -8.07 8.74 15.68
CA MET A 178 -8.77 7.46 15.52
C MET A 178 -9.29 6.96 16.89
N LYS A 179 -10.36 7.57 17.38
CA LYS A 179 -10.85 7.41 18.76
C LYS A 179 -11.36 6.01 19.11
N HIS A 180 -11.75 5.23 18.10
CA HIS A 180 -12.36 3.91 18.25
C HIS A 180 -11.50 2.79 17.66
N THR A 181 -10.23 3.09 17.37
CA THR A 181 -9.26 2.13 16.81
C THR A 181 -8.33 1.69 17.91
N HIS A 182 -8.12 0.36 18.02
CA HIS A 182 -7.15 -0.24 18.92
C HIS A 182 -6.44 -1.40 18.22
N PHE A 183 -5.12 -1.36 18.22
CA PHE A 183 -4.26 -2.39 17.65
C PHE A 183 -3.75 -3.32 18.74
N ASN A 184 -3.87 -4.63 18.52
CA ASN A 184 -3.33 -5.69 19.38
C ASN A 184 -2.12 -6.39 18.76
N ASN A 185 -1.91 -6.23 17.46
CA ASN A 185 -0.78 -6.78 16.72
C ASN A 185 -0.51 -5.97 15.43
N CYS A 186 0.55 -6.34 14.71
CA CYS A 186 0.95 -5.73 13.45
C CYS A 186 0.53 -6.53 12.21
N LEU A 187 -0.31 -7.58 12.35
CA LEU A 187 -0.56 -8.61 11.35
C LEU A 187 -1.94 -8.49 10.70
N LEU A 188 -2.07 -9.20 9.57
CA LEU A 188 -3.31 -9.41 8.85
C LEU A 188 -4.37 -10.16 9.68
N TYR A 189 -3.95 -11.12 10.51
CA TYR A 189 -4.82 -11.88 11.38
C TYR A 189 -4.82 -11.27 12.79
N THR A 190 -5.96 -10.73 13.19
CA THR A 190 -6.27 -10.59 14.60
C THR A 190 -6.52 -12.02 15.10
N SER A 191 -5.66 -12.51 15.97
CA SER A 191 -6.01 -13.70 16.75
C SER A 191 -7.36 -13.41 17.40
N PRO A 192 -8.37 -14.28 17.30
CA PRO A 192 -9.65 -14.07 17.97
C PRO A 192 -9.43 -14.16 19.47
N SER A 193 -8.91 -13.08 20.06
CA SER A 193 -8.94 -12.92 21.49
C SER A 193 -10.39 -12.77 21.90
N PRO A 194 -10.87 -13.55 22.88
CA PRO A 194 -12.22 -13.35 23.43
C PRO A 194 -12.47 -11.91 23.90
N ARG A 195 -11.43 -11.10 24.06
CA ARG A 195 -11.48 -9.69 24.46
C ARG A 195 -11.74 -8.73 23.29
N ASP A 196 -11.53 -9.15 22.05
CA ASP A 196 -11.74 -8.32 20.86
C ASP A 196 -13.19 -8.31 20.35
N ARG A 197 -14.06 -9.15 20.94
CA ARG A 197 -15.47 -9.24 20.54
C ARG A 197 -16.39 -8.20 21.14
N THR A 198 -15.91 -7.37 22.00
CA THR A 198 -16.75 -6.41 22.70
C THR A 198 -15.97 -5.13 22.97
N ARG A 199 -16.09 -4.18 22.08
CA ARG A 199 -16.26 -2.75 22.45
C ARG A 199 -16.10 -1.83 21.27
#